data_264bbb3c371a5054ec2c1026c9149939
#
_entry.id   264bbb3c371a5054ec2c1026c9149939
#
_cell.length_a   1.000
_cell.length_b   1.000
_cell.length_c   1.000
_cell.angle_alpha   90.00
_cell.angle_beta   90.00
_cell.angle_gamma   90.00
#
_symmetry.space_group_name_H-M   'P 1'
#
loop_
_entity.id
_entity.type
_entity.pdbx_description
1 polymer ?
#
loop_
_entity_poly.entity_id
_entity_poly.type
_entity_poly.pdbx_seq_one_letter_code
_entity_poly.pdbx_strand_id
1 'polypeptide(L)'
;MKHRPCFEIALALCVVALCACAVSPAPPTAAPAVEAIPTAGAPVSSPQPIRPPTITPRSPQPTATPDRRPTIASPAWFNDAALYQIFLRSFYDSNGDGIGDLEGLRQKLDYVQSLGVNTIWLNPHYPSLTYHGYDVADYKAVNPQFGTLDDFRALVAELKQRDMRLIVDFVANHTSKGHPFFRDAYGNPKSPYTDWFLFKDANNLSYQSFYGIADLPEWNHSNPAVNEYLIGAAQFWLDLGADGLRADYARGVEHWFWNDLRKAVKASHPQAVLLGEVWDGEPSTLQRYFGEGFDALFDFPWYLRFSGGENAVGKGVLNGMVDPLLLQPAYRAVLNLYPRGAQVVRFPSNHDTNRIASATQNDPARMRLAAAVTILTPGIPIIYYGEEIGMRGVKGPGPIYDEFRREPMDWYADEQGPGMTTWFIPPNRNNRPNDGVSVEEQENAPDSLLNYYRRLLRLRNERPVLRGTNFRMMDAVAGCRSCMGVWRWDDSEVIAMIFNFSDQAQAPALDFASSPAPLGERTAFLWGEAQPLADLTIAPWGTLVVSWQ
;
A
#
# COMPACT_ATOMS: atom_id res chain seq x y z
N MET A 1 -41.78 -35.23 -34.03
CA MET A 1 -42.98 -35.48 -33.21
C MET A 1 -42.61 -35.46 -31.74
N LYS A 2 -43.23 -34.48 -30.98
CA LYS A 2 -43.55 -34.52 -29.54
C LYS A 2 -42.35 -34.67 -28.56
N HIS A 3 -42.08 -33.90 -27.51
CA HIS A 3 -42.81 -32.82 -26.79
C HIS A 3 -41.79 -32.05 -25.96
N ARG A 4 -41.92 -30.71 -25.88
CA ARG A 4 -41.36 -29.90 -24.78
C ARG A 4 -42.29 -29.99 -23.55
N PRO A 5 -41.78 -29.71 -22.35
CA PRO A 5 -42.51 -28.69 -21.58
C PRO A 5 -41.63 -27.51 -21.13
N CYS A 6 -42.25 -26.34 -21.19
CA CYS A 6 -41.83 -25.10 -20.57
C CYS A 6 -41.96 -25.19 -19.05
N PHE A 7 -41.00 -24.51 -18.34
CA PHE A 7 -41.23 -24.07 -16.96
C PHE A 7 -41.14 -22.56 -16.92
N GLU A 8 -42.29 -21.95 -16.65
CA GLU A 8 -42.44 -20.55 -16.29
C GLU A 8 -41.96 -20.36 -14.84
N ILE A 9 -41.11 -19.34 -14.60
CA ILE A 9 -40.81 -18.85 -13.26
C ILE A 9 -41.41 -17.47 -13.12
N ALA A 10 -42.37 -17.38 -12.18
CA ALA A 10 -43.14 -16.21 -11.84
C ALA A 10 -42.27 -15.09 -11.24
N LEU A 11 -42.51 -13.87 -11.75
CA LEU A 11 -41.93 -12.61 -11.27
C LEU A 11 -42.78 -12.13 -10.08
N ALA A 12 -42.20 -12.14 -8.86
CA ALA A 12 -42.82 -11.53 -7.69
C ALA A 12 -42.39 -10.05 -7.59
N LEU A 13 -43.30 -9.14 -7.92
CA LEU A 13 -43.16 -7.71 -7.63
C LEU A 13 -43.45 -7.47 -6.14
N CYS A 14 -42.47 -6.98 -5.40
CA CYS A 14 -42.71 -6.32 -4.11
C CYS A 14 -42.83 -4.81 -4.30
N VAL A 15 -44.05 -4.33 -4.17
CA VAL A 15 -44.40 -2.90 -4.08
C VAL A 15 -44.09 -2.45 -2.65
N VAL A 16 -43.14 -1.54 -2.47
CA VAL A 16 -42.94 -0.85 -1.18
C VAL A 16 -43.68 0.48 -1.22
N ALA A 17 -44.68 0.61 -0.38
CA ALA A 17 -45.48 1.82 -0.19
C ALA A 17 -44.65 2.90 0.53
N LEU A 18 -44.54 4.09 -0.09
CA LEU A 18 -44.01 5.30 0.53
C LEU A 18 -45.08 5.88 1.48
N CYS A 19 -44.79 5.84 2.79
CA CYS A 19 -45.45 6.69 3.78
C CYS A 19 -44.79 8.06 3.82
N ALA A 20 -45.43 9.08 3.28
CA ALA A 20 -45.05 10.47 3.47
C ALA A 20 -45.62 10.98 4.80
N CYS A 21 -44.74 11.27 5.77
CA CYS A 21 -45.08 12.07 6.95
C CYS A 21 -44.82 13.54 6.65
N ALA A 22 -45.88 14.30 6.54
CA ALA A 22 -45.87 15.76 6.47
C ALA A 22 -45.50 16.34 7.85
N VAL A 23 -44.43 17.13 7.91
CA VAL A 23 -44.09 17.95 9.07
C VAL A 23 -44.55 19.37 8.83
N SER A 24 -45.46 19.85 9.70
CA SER A 24 -45.93 21.24 9.73
C SER A 24 -44.86 22.18 10.29
N PRO A 25 -44.74 23.41 9.80
CA PRO A 25 -43.77 24.39 10.33
C PRO A 25 -44.25 25.01 11.64
N ALA A 26 -43.33 25.13 12.60
CA ALA A 26 -43.54 25.87 13.85
C ALA A 26 -43.42 27.39 13.63
N PRO A 27 -44.10 28.22 14.45
CA PRO A 27 -44.11 29.68 14.30
C PRO A 27 -42.81 30.35 14.81
N PRO A 28 -42.49 31.59 14.36
CA PRO A 28 -41.24 32.25 14.68
C PRO A 28 -41.23 32.78 16.11
N THR A 29 -40.16 32.52 16.83
CA THR A 29 -39.88 33.08 18.16
C THR A 29 -39.30 34.48 18.04
N ALA A 30 -39.82 35.39 18.86
CA ALA A 30 -39.46 36.79 18.91
C ALA A 30 -38.01 37.03 19.42
N ALA A 31 -37.39 38.09 18.87
CA ALA A 31 -36.05 38.57 19.26
C ALA A 31 -36.07 39.20 20.65
N PRO A 32 -35.02 39.02 21.49
CA PRO A 32 -34.90 39.76 22.72
C PRO A 32 -34.31 41.18 22.50
N ALA A 33 -34.77 42.09 23.34
CA ALA A 33 -34.48 43.50 23.33
C ALA A 33 -33.02 43.83 23.68
N VAL A 34 -32.51 44.90 23.06
CA VAL A 34 -31.20 45.49 23.30
C VAL A 34 -31.25 46.26 24.63
N GLU A 35 -30.43 45.89 25.61
CA GLU A 35 -30.16 46.69 26.82
C GLU A 35 -28.96 47.60 26.62
N ALA A 36 -29.12 48.84 27.11
CA ALA A 36 -28.19 49.96 26.96
C ALA A 36 -26.95 49.82 27.85
N ILE A 37 -25.80 50.21 27.31
CA ILE A 37 -24.49 50.27 27.99
C ILE A 37 -24.43 51.52 28.87
N PRO A 38 -24.02 51.46 30.15
CA PRO A 38 -23.64 52.64 30.92
C PRO A 38 -22.15 52.94 30.76
N THR A 39 -21.87 54.20 30.38
CA THR A 39 -20.55 54.81 30.42
C THR A 39 -20.17 55.18 31.82
N ALA A 40 -19.05 54.68 32.34
CA ALA A 40 -18.34 55.31 33.45
C ALA A 40 -16.84 54.99 33.35
N GLY A 41 -16.04 56.02 33.17
CA GLY A 41 -14.60 55.93 33.14
C GLY A 41 -13.99 55.72 34.53
N ALA A 42 -12.89 54.98 34.57
CA ALA A 42 -11.97 54.91 35.71
C ALA A 42 -10.51 54.98 35.20
N PRO A 43 -9.58 55.48 36.02
CA PRO A 43 -8.31 56.03 35.55
C PRO A 43 -7.26 54.93 35.22
N VAL A 44 -6.45 55.23 34.23
CA VAL A 44 -5.32 54.43 33.73
C VAL A 44 -4.24 54.36 34.82
N SER A 45 -3.96 53.15 35.32
CA SER A 45 -2.81 52.87 36.17
C SER A 45 -1.58 52.50 35.31
N SER A 46 -0.43 53.08 35.67
CA SER A 46 0.88 52.87 35.02
C SER A 46 1.30 51.39 34.95
N PRO A 47 2.04 51.01 33.91
CA PRO A 47 2.48 49.61 33.77
C PRO A 47 3.54 49.25 34.81
N GLN A 48 3.30 48.16 35.54
CA GLN A 48 4.32 47.55 36.40
C GLN A 48 5.31 46.74 35.55
N PRO A 49 6.58 46.64 35.96
CA PRO A 49 7.59 45.87 35.23
C PRO A 49 7.29 44.39 35.30
N ILE A 50 7.29 43.74 34.11
CA ILE A 50 7.10 42.31 33.92
C ILE A 50 8.30 41.58 34.54
N ARG A 51 8.08 40.80 35.60
CA ARG A 51 9.07 39.87 36.13
C ARG A 51 9.21 38.68 35.15
N PRO A 52 10.45 38.22 34.85
CA PRO A 52 10.63 37.00 34.06
C PRO A 52 10.00 35.80 34.78
N PRO A 53 9.41 34.85 34.06
CA PRO A 53 8.81 33.67 34.67
C PRO A 53 9.87 32.86 35.42
N THR A 54 9.59 32.54 36.67
CA THR A 54 10.40 31.65 37.50
C THR A 54 10.34 30.25 36.87
N ILE A 55 11.48 29.77 36.38
CA ILE A 55 11.59 28.37 35.88
C ILE A 55 11.42 27.47 37.08
N THR A 56 10.25 26.86 37.20
CA THR A 56 10.02 25.75 38.15
C THR A 56 10.83 24.54 37.68
N PRO A 57 11.63 23.90 38.56
CA PRO A 57 12.34 22.67 38.18
C PRO A 57 11.34 21.62 37.67
N ARG A 58 11.55 21.14 36.47
CA ARG A 58 10.76 20.06 35.86
C ARG A 58 10.81 18.85 36.78
N SER A 59 9.65 18.32 37.18
CA SER A 59 9.57 17.05 37.88
C SER A 59 10.34 15.98 37.11
N PRO A 60 11.09 15.07 37.77
CA PRO A 60 11.82 14.04 37.07
C PRO A 60 10.87 13.26 36.16
N GLN A 61 11.23 13.17 34.88
CA GLN A 61 10.48 12.33 33.93
C GLN A 61 10.42 10.91 34.50
N PRO A 62 9.25 10.24 34.43
CA PRO A 62 9.17 8.84 34.80
C PRO A 62 10.24 8.07 34.02
N THR A 63 11.07 7.31 34.70
CA THR A 63 12.02 6.38 34.08
C THR A 63 11.25 5.50 33.10
N ALA A 64 11.59 5.60 31.81
CA ALA A 64 10.94 4.82 30.78
C ALA A 64 11.00 3.33 31.16
N THR A 65 9.86 2.67 31.24
CA THR A 65 9.81 1.22 31.42
C THR A 65 10.60 0.58 30.27
N PRO A 66 11.53 -0.34 30.55
CA PRO A 66 12.32 -0.98 29.49
C PRO A 66 11.39 -1.60 28.44
N ASP A 67 11.64 -1.29 27.17
CA ASP A 67 10.92 -1.89 26.04
C ASP A 67 11.23 -3.40 26.00
N ARG A 68 10.23 -4.22 26.33
CA ARG A 68 10.34 -5.69 26.40
C ARG A 68 9.94 -6.38 25.08
N ARG A 69 9.62 -5.63 24.02
CA ARG A 69 9.29 -6.24 22.74
C ARG A 69 10.50 -7.02 22.19
N PRO A 70 10.27 -8.18 21.55
CA PRO A 70 11.35 -8.91 20.88
C PRO A 70 11.95 -8.03 19.77
N THR A 71 13.18 -8.32 19.39
CA THR A 71 13.87 -7.65 18.27
C THR A 71 13.99 -8.63 17.12
N ILE A 72 13.66 -8.20 15.91
CA ILE A 72 13.94 -8.95 14.69
C ILE A 72 15.04 -8.26 13.89
N ALA A 73 15.91 -9.07 13.30
CA ALA A 73 16.96 -8.60 12.42
C ALA A 73 16.44 -8.56 10.99
N SER A 74 15.79 -7.46 10.61
CA SER A 74 15.45 -7.20 9.21
C SER A 74 16.69 -6.67 8.48
N PRO A 75 16.86 -6.97 7.17
CA PRO A 75 17.95 -6.43 6.38
C PRO A 75 17.95 -4.90 6.38
N ALA A 76 19.08 -4.28 6.69
CA ALA A 76 19.18 -2.83 6.87
C ALA A 76 18.77 -2.05 5.62
N TRP A 77 19.10 -2.56 4.42
CA TRP A 77 18.74 -1.91 3.17
C TRP A 77 17.24 -1.70 2.99
N PHE A 78 16.42 -2.57 3.59
CA PHE A 78 14.96 -2.50 3.45
C PHE A 78 14.36 -1.30 4.20
N ASN A 79 15.05 -0.74 5.19
CA ASN A 79 14.61 0.48 5.86
C ASN A 79 14.55 1.68 4.90
N ASP A 80 15.45 1.70 3.92
CA ASP A 80 15.56 2.75 2.91
C ASP A 80 14.72 2.48 1.67
N ALA A 81 14.04 1.34 1.61
CA ALA A 81 13.28 0.95 0.43
C ALA A 81 12.11 1.90 0.14
N ALA A 82 11.88 2.11 -1.15
CA ALA A 82 10.65 2.59 -1.74
C ALA A 82 10.33 1.64 -2.90
N LEU A 83 9.18 0.96 -2.81
CA LEU A 83 8.84 -0.11 -3.73
C LEU A 83 8.00 0.40 -4.89
N TYR A 84 8.24 -0.18 -6.07
CA TYR A 84 7.39 -0.05 -7.24
C TYR A 84 6.85 -1.44 -7.61
N GLN A 85 5.54 -1.62 -7.50
CA GLN A 85 4.89 -2.88 -7.82
C GLN A 85 4.57 -2.95 -9.30
N ILE A 86 5.00 -4.01 -9.97
CA ILE A 86 4.81 -4.20 -11.41
C ILE A 86 4.02 -5.48 -11.68
N PHE A 87 2.88 -5.34 -12.37
CA PHE A 87 2.18 -6.42 -13.02
C PHE A 87 2.73 -6.55 -14.44
N LEU A 88 3.66 -7.49 -14.64
CA LEU A 88 4.54 -7.55 -15.81
C LEU A 88 3.77 -7.57 -17.13
N ARG A 89 2.71 -8.39 -17.22
CA ARG A 89 1.84 -8.52 -18.40
C ARG A 89 1.32 -7.19 -18.94
N SER A 90 1.11 -6.21 -18.06
CA SER A 90 0.55 -4.89 -18.39
C SER A 90 1.59 -3.80 -18.54
N PHE A 91 2.88 -4.07 -18.32
CA PHE A 91 3.85 -3.00 -18.14
C PHE A 91 4.44 -2.51 -19.45
N TYR A 92 5.21 -3.35 -20.17
CA TYR A 92 5.81 -2.98 -21.46
C TYR A 92 6.11 -4.22 -22.29
N ASP A 93 5.63 -4.24 -23.53
CA ASP A 93 5.78 -5.31 -24.51
C ASP A 93 7.01 -5.04 -25.37
N SER A 94 8.07 -5.83 -25.25
CA SER A 94 9.30 -5.64 -26.00
C SER A 94 9.30 -6.32 -27.37
N ASN A 95 8.45 -7.33 -27.55
CA ASN A 95 8.47 -8.23 -28.69
C ASN A 95 7.27 -8.07 -29.64
N GLY A 96 6.25 -7.29 -29.26
CA GLY A 96 5.09 -6.97 -30.07
C GLY A 96 3.98 -8.02 -30.05
N ASP A 97 3.96 -8.92 -29.04
CA ASP A 97 2.92 -9.94 -28.89
C ASP A 97 1.68 -9.46 -28.09
N GLY A 98 1.72 -8.24 -27.61
CA GLY A 98 0.66 -7.62 -26.82
C GLY A 98 0.76 -7.85 -25.31
N ILE A 99 1.80 -8.55 -24.87
CA ILE A 99 2.03 -8.93 -23.47
C ILE A 99 3.33 -8.31 -22.98
N GLY A 100 3.30 -7.64 -21.85
CA GLY A 100 4.51 -7.11 -21.22
C GLY A 100 5.42 -8.23 -20.73
N ASP A 101 6.74 -8.03 -20.84
CA ASP A 101 7.75 -9.04 -20.60
C ASP A 101 8.97 -8.51 -19.83
N LEU A 102 9.91 -9.40 -19.44
CA LEU A 102 11.10 -9.06 -18.65
C LEU A 102 12.04 -8.10 -19.40
N GLU A 103 12.19 -8.27 -20.70
CA GLU A 103 13.00 -7.37 -21.53
C GLU A 103 12.32 -5.98 -21.62
N GLY A 104 11.00 -5.93 -21.75
CA GLY A 104 10.22 -4.69 -21.72
C GLY A 104 10.38 -3.96 -20.38
N LEU A 105 10.32 -4.68 -19.26
CA LEU A 105 10.65 -4.09 -17.96
C LEU A 105 12.07 -3.54 -17.95
N ARG A 106 13.04 -4.27 -18.49
CA ARG A 106 14.44 -3.85 -18.54
C ARG A 106 14.61 -2.56 -19.35
N GLN A 107 13.91 -2.42 -20.49
CA GLN A 107 13.90 -1.21 -21.30
C GLN A 107 13.30 0.01 -20.58
N LYS A 108 12.48 -0.20 -19.56
CA LYS A 108 11.82 0.87 -18.78
C LYS A 108 12.47 1.15 -17.42
N LEU A 109 13.62 0.56 -17.12
CA LEU A 109 14.30 0.79 -15.84
C LEU A 109 14.73 2.24 -15.64
N ASP A 110 15.05 2.98 -16.71
CA ASP A 110 15.32 4.43 -16.60
C ASP A 110 14.11 5.21 -16.09
N TYR A 111 12.91 4.89 -16.60
CA TYR A 111 11.67 5.47 -16.11
C TYR A 111 11.45 5.11 -14.63
N VAL A 112 11.52 3.83 -14.28
CA VAL A 112 11.30 3.36 -12.90
C VAL A 112 12.28 4.03 -11.94
N GLN A 113 13.57 4.10 -12.29
CA GLN A 113 14.59 4.77 -11.47
C GLN A 113 14.33 6.27 -11.37
N SER A 114 13.84 6.92 -12.43
CA SER A 114 13.54 8.35 -12.44
C SER A 114 12.41 8.75 -11.49
N LEU A 115 11.56 7.81 -11.09
CA LEU A 115 10.55 8.05 -10.05
C LEU A 115 11.20 8.30 -8.68
N GLY A 116 12.40 7.75 -8.44
CA GLY A 116 13.07 7.80 -7.14
C GLY A 116 12.82 6.57 -6.27
N VAL A 117 12.23 5.50 -6.81
CA VAL A 117 12.13 4.19 -6.18
C VAL A 117 13.44 3.42 -6.33
N ASN A 118 13.71 2.49 -5.41
CA ASN A 118 14.94 1.69 -5.43
C ASN A 118 14.69 0.19 -5.33
N THR A 119 13.43 -0.24 -5.25
CA THR A 119 13.07 -1.64 -5.12
C THR A 119 11.87 -1.95 -6.02
N ILE A 120 11.95 -3.00 -6.82
CA ILE A 120 10.83 -3.52 -7.59
C ILE A 120 10.21 -4.70 -6.86
N TRP A 121 8.88 -4.71 -6.73
CA TRP A 121 8.12 -5.91 -6.46
C TRP A 121 7.48 -6.38 -7.77
N LEU A 122 7.92 -7.54 -8.24
CA LEU A 122 7.40 -8.19 -9.44
C LEU A 122 6.29 -9.17 -9.06
N ASN A 123 5.07 -8.95 -9.56
CA ASN A 123 3.97 -9.92 -9.45
C ASN A 123 4.36 -11.27 -10.10
N PRO A 124 3.60 -12.38 -9.88
CA PRO A 124 4.00 -13.69 -10.33
C PRO A 124 4.41 -13.73 -11.80
N HIS A 125 5.61 -14.27 -12.04
CA HIS A 125 6.22 -14.36 -13.38
C HIS A 125 6.42 -15.84 -13.80
N TYR A 126 5.81 -16.75 -13.08
CA TYR A 126 5.87 -18.21 -13.30
C TYR A 126 4.99 -18.66 -14.47
N PRO A 127 5.27 -19.84 -15.08
CA PRO A 127 4.30 -20.53 -15.92
C PRO A 127 2.95 -20.70 -15.20
N SER A 128 1.87 -20.31 -15.86
CA SER A 128 0.53 -20.25 -15.31
C SER A 128 -0.49 -20.48 -16.42
N LEU A 129 -1.66 -20.97 -16.08
CA LEU A 129 -2.78 -21.14 -17.01
C LEU A 129 -3.66 -19.88 -17.08
N THR A 130 -3.49 -18.98 -16.11
CA THR A 130 -4.29 -17.76 -16.01
C THR A 130 -3.43 -16.51 -16.24
N TYR A 131 -4.10 -15.40 -16.54
CA TYR A 131 -3.42 -14.12 -16.76
C TYR A 131 -2.76 -13.56 -15.50
N HIS A 132 -3.27 -13.90 -14.30
CA HIS A 132 -2.80 -13.32 -13.04
C HIS A 132 -1.53 -13.98 -12.49
N GLY A 133 -1.22 -15.22 -12.90
CA GLY A 133 0.03 -15.87 -12.54
C GLY A 133 0.07 -16.54 -11.16
N TYR A 134 -0.95 -16.37 -10.33
CA TYR A 134 -0.99 -16.96 -8.98
C TYR A 134 -1.26 -18.48 -8.99
N ASP A 135 -1.74 -19.03 -10.09
CA ASP A 135 -1.80 -20.49 -10.34
C ASP A 135 -0.47 -20.98 -10.90
N VAL A 136 0.52 -21.11 -10.04
CA VAL A 136 1.90 -21.48 -10.42
C VAL A 136 1.97 -22.92 -10.91
N ALA A 137 2.32 -23.12 -12.18
CA ALA A 137 2.47 -24.45 -12.77
C ALA A 137 3.91 -25.00 -12.70
N ASP A 138 4.90 -24.11 -12.58
CA ASP A 138 6.31 -24.46 -12.34
C ASP A 138 6.98 -23.35 -11.51
N TYR A 139 7.45 -23.70 -10.32
CA TYR A 139 8.05 -22.74 -9.38
C TYR A 139 9.49 -22.32 -9.73
N LYS A 140 10.13 -22.99 -10.70
CA LYS A 140 11.54 -22.75 -11.05
C LYS A 140 11.72 -22.32 -12.50
N ALA A 141 10.66 -21.86 -13.14
CA ALA A 141 10.69 -21.39 -14.52
C ALA A 141 10.05 -20.01 -14.64
N VAL A 142 10.45 -19.27 -15.67
CA VAL A 142 9.78 -18.05 -16.12
C VAL A 142 8.66 -18.44 -17.09
N ASN A 143 7.52 -17.77 -17.01
CA ASN A 143 6.44 -17.92 -17.99
C ASN A 143 6.99 -17.60 -19.40
N PRO A 144 6.84 -18.51 -20.38
CA PRO A 144 7.33 -18.29 -21.75
C PRO A 144 6.82 -17.00 -22.41
N GLN A 145 5.67 -16.47 -21.98
CA GLN A 145 5.15 -15.19 -22.41
C GLN A 145 5.96 -14.00 -21.86
N PHE A 146 6.71 -14.19 -20.79
CA PHE A 146 7.48 -13.14 -20.13
C PHE A 146 8.98 -13.23 -20.42
N GLY A 147 9.42 -14.30 -21.10
CA GLY A 147 10.82 -14.51 -21.44
C GLY A 147 11.39 -15.79 -20.85
N THR A 148 12.68 -15.78 -20.57
CA THR A 148 13.48 -16.91 -20.14
C THR A 148 14.15 -16.65 -18.77
N LEU A 149 14.79 -17.68 -18.21
CA LEU A 149 15.66 -17.51 -17.03
C LEU A 149 16.86 -16.62 -17.31
N ASP A 150 17.34 -16.56 -18.58
CA ASP A 150 18.44 -15.68 -18.93
C ASP A 150 17.99 -14.22 -18.98
N ASP A 151 16.76 -13.94 -19.42
CA ASP A 151 16.16 -12.60 -19.33
C ASP A 151 15.98 -12.16 -17.89
N PHE A 152 15.57 -13.09 -17.01
CA PHE A 152 15.49 -12.80 -15.56
C PHE A 152 16.88 -12.48 -14.98
N ARG A 153 17.92 -13.24 -15.34
CA ARG A 153 19.30 -12.96 -14.91
C ARG A 153 19.80 -11.62 -15.44
N ALA A 154 19.47 -11.27 -16.69
CA ALA A 154 19.81 -9.99 -17.27
C ALA A 154 19.14 -8.82 -16.54
N LEU A 155 17.85 -8.95 -16.21
CA LEU A 155 17.12 -7.97 -15.39
C LEU A 155 17.79 -7.78 -14.03
N VAL A 156 18.08 -8.87 -13.30
CA VAL A 156 18.74 -8.82 -11.99
C VAL A 156 20.11 -8.15 -12.08
N ALA A 157 20.91 -8.49 -13.11
CA ALA A 157 22.23 -7.91 -13.31
C ALA A 157 22.15 -6.39 -13.54
N GLU A 158 21.19 -5.92 -14.31
CA GLU A 158 21.00 -4.50 -14.58
C GLU A 158 20.47 -3.75 -13.35
N LEU A 159 19.53 -4.33 -12.61
CA LEU A 159 19.07 -3.75 -11.34
C LEU A 159 20.23 -3.54 -10.36
N LYS A 160 21.12 -4.52 -10.23
CA LYS A 160 22.32 -4.40 -9.38
C LYS A 160 23.26 -3.29 -9.83
N GLN A 161 23.44 -3.08 -11.14
CA GLN A 161 24.24 -1.96 -11.66
C GLN A 161 23.63 -0.59 -11.33
N ARG A 162 22.32 -0.53 -11.16
CA ARG A 162 21.56 0.67 -10.79
C ARG A 162 21.37 0.86 -9.28
N ASP A 163 21.97 -0.01 -8.46
CA ASP A 163 21.74 -0.09 -7.00
C ASP A 163 20.25 -0.27 -6.64
N MET A 164 19.52 -0.99 -7.49
CA MET A 164 18.12 -1.34 -7.30
C MET A 164 17.97 -2.80 -6.86
N ARG A 165 16.88 -3.10 -6.18
CA ARG A 165 16.56 -4.41 -5.59
C ARG A 165 15.33 -5.02 -6.25
N LEU A 166 15.24 -6.36 -6.16
CA LEU A 166 14.12 -7.14 -6.70
C LEU A 166 13.51 -8.03 -5.61
N ILE A 167 12.22 -7.86 -5.37
CA ILE A 167 11.38 -8.77 -4.59
C ILE A 167 10.47 -9.49 -5.57
N VAL A 168 10.45 -10.83 -5.53
CA VAL A 168 9.57 -11.64 -6.38
C VAL A 168 8.42 -12.22 -5.56
N ASP A 169 7.29 -12.41 -6.20
CA ASP A 169 6.11 -13.04 -5.57
C ASP A 169 6.36 -14.53 -5.30
N PHE A 170 5.85 -15.06 -4.21
CA PHE A 170 6.01 -16.46 -3.81
C PHE A 170 4.69 -17.03 -3.27
N VAL A 171 4.10 -17.95 -4.02
CA VAL A 171 2.78 -18.54 -3.73
C VAL A 171 2.97 -19.88 -3.03
N ALA A 172 2.83 -19.92 -1.70
CA ALA A 172 3.04 -21.14 -0.92
C ALA A 172 1.74 -21.87 -0.55
N ASN A 173 0.58 -21.18 -0.56
CA ASN A 173 -0.68 -21.79 -0.13
C ASN A 173 -1.25 -22.79 -1.16
N HIS A 174 -1.16 -22.47 -2.42
CA HIS A 174 -1.80 -23.20 -3.51
C HIS A 174 -0.90 -23.23 -4.75
N THR A 175 -1.30 -24.00 -5.75
CA THR A 175 -0.61 -24.10 -7.02
C THR A 175 -1.62 -24.12 -8.18
N SER A 176 -1.17 -24.35 -9.40
CA SER A 176 -2.04 -24.55 -10.56
C SER A 176 -2.58 -25.99 -10.63
N LYS A 177 -3.80 -26.16 -11.09
CA LYS A 177 -4.26 -27.46 -11.58
C LYS A 177 -3.39 -28.00 -12.74
N GLY A 178 -2.64 -27.12 -13.40
CA GLY A 178 -1.67 -27.46 -14.44
C GLY A 178 -0.33 -27.96 -13.91
N HIS A 179 -0.06 -27.84 -12.60
CA HIS A 179 1.19 -28.31 -12.01
C HIS A 179 1.40 -29.81 -12.24
N PRO A 180 2.58 -30.26 -12.68
CA PRO A 180 2.83 -31.67 -13.02
C PRO A 180 2.45 -32.65 -11.92
N PHE A 181 2.75 -32.33 -10.66
CA PHE A 181 2.46 -33.19 -9.52
C PHE A 181 0.95 -33.31 -9.27
N PHE A 182 0.20 -32.19 -9.41
CA PHE A 182 -1.24 -32.22 -9.28
C PHE A 182 -1.90 -33.02 -10.41
N ARG A 183 -1.45 -32.84 -11.64
CA ARG A 183 -1.95 -33.58 -12.80
C ARG A 183 -1.72 -35.07 -12.68
N ASP A 184 -0.59 -35.49 -12.12
CA ASP A 184 -0.30 -36.91 -11.88
C ASP A 184 -1.18 -37.51 -10.77
N ALA A 185 -1.47 -36.71 -9.72
CA ALA A 185 -2.26 -37.14 -8.56
C ALA A 185 -3.78 -37.08 -8.80
N TYR A 186 -4.26 -36.15 -9.62
CA TYR A 186 -5.69 -35.98 -9.87
C TYR A 186 -6.30 -37.20 -10.58
N GLY A 187 -7.29 -37.82 -9.95
CA GLY A 187 -7.90 -39.08 -10.44
C GLY A 187 -7.00 -40.30 -10.35
N ASN A 188 -5.83 -40.22 -9.70
CA ASN A 188 -4.87 -41.29 -9.55
C ASN A 188 -4.41 -41.47 -8.09
N PRO A 189 -5.16 -42.22 -7.26
CA PRO A 189 -4.81 -42.44 -5.85
C PRO A 189 -3.50 -43.19 -5.61
N LYS A 190 -2.88 -43.72 -6.67
CA LYS A 190 -1.58 -44.42 -6.60
C LYS A 190 -0.40 -43.52 -6.94
N SER A 191 -0.65 -42.27 -7.28
CA SER A 191 0.40 -41.30 -7.54
C SER A 191 1.29 -41.10 -6.31
N PRO A 192 2.61 -40.95 -6.49
CA PRO A 192 3.50 -40.57 -5.39
C PRO A 192 3.21 -39.16 -4.87
N TYR A 193 2.41 -38.39 -5.58
CA TYR A 193 2.01 -37.03 -5.22
C TYR A 193 0.62 -36.92 -4.60
N THR A 194 -0.07 -38.04 -4.32
CA THR A 194 -1.40 -38.03 -3.70
C THR A 194 -1.38 -37.27 -2.38
N ASP A 195 -0.41 -37.51 -1.51
CA ASP A 195 -0.29 -36.84 -0.21
C ASP A 195 0.30 -35.42 -0.28
N TRP A 196 0.59 -34.91 -1.49
CA TRP A 196 1.05 -33.54 -1.69
C TRP A 196 -0.10 -32.53 -1.70
N PHE A 197 -1.34 -33.02 -1.88
CA PHE A 197 -2.55 -32.22 -1.98
C PHE A 197 -3.60 -32.70 -0.98
N LEU A 198 -4.57 -31.84 -0.68
CA LEU A 198 -5.63 -32.12 0.29
C LEU A 198 -6.85 -32.72 -0.42
N PHE A 199 -6.74 -33.97 -0.90
CA PHE A 199 -7.87 -34.69 -1.50
C PHE A 199 -8.94 -35.04 -0.45
N LYS A 200 -10.22 -34.99 -0.85
CA LYS A 200 -11.39 -35.18 0.01
C LYS A 200 -12.09 -36.54 -0.26
N ASP A 201 -11.70 -37.25 -1.29
CA ASP A 201 -12.28 -38.53 -1.68
C ASP A 201 -11.18 -39.54 -2.09
N ALA A 202 -11.52 -40.84 -2.04
CA ALA A 202 -10.59 -41.93 -2.29
C ALA A 202 -10.12 -42.05 -3.76
N ASN A 203 -10.72 -41.32 -4.68
CA ASN A 203 -10.38 -41.34 -6.10
C ASN A 203 -9.58 -40.11 -6.54
N ASN A 204 -9.23 -39.21 -5.62
CA ASN A 204 -8.53 -37.94 -5.88
C ASN A 204 -9.26 -37.00 -6.87
N LEU A 205 -10.60 -37.03 -6.90
CA LEU A 205 -11.40 -36.22 -7.80
C LEU A 205 -11.90 -34.93 -7.11
N SER A 206 -11.98 -34.93 -5.79
CA SER A 206 -12.36 -33.78 -4.98
C SER A 206 -11.20 -33.38 -4.06
N TYR A 207 -10.91 -32.10 -3.97
CA TYR A 207 -9.74 -31.58 -3.23
C TYR A 207 -10.05 -30.23 -2.59
N GLN A 208 -9.21 -29.82 -1.66
CA GLN A 208 -9.21 -28.48 -1.10
C GLN A 208 -8.55 -27.52 -2.09
N SER A 209 -9.13 -26.33 -2.23
CA SER A 209 -8.63 -25.30 -3.13
C SER A 209 -8.86 -23.91 -2.53
N PHE A 210 -8.03 -22.97 -2.90
CA PHE A 210 -8.06 -21.58 -2.46
C PHE A 210 -9.45 -20.97 -2.74
N TYR A 211 -10.17 -20.61 -1.67
CA TYR A 211 -11.55 -20.12 -1.71
C TYR A 211 -12.52 -20.97 -2.56
N GLY A 212 -12.25 -22.25 -2.74
CA GLY A 212 -13.09 -23.15 -3.57
C GLY A 212 -12.88 -23.00 -5.07
N ILE A 213 -11.87 -22.25 -5.50
CA ILE A 213 -11.50 -22.09 -6.92
C ILE A 213 -10.78 -23.35 -7.39
N ALA A 214 -11.42 -24.12 -8.28
CA ALA A 214 -10.90 -25.42 -8.73
C ALA A 214 -9.53 -25.33 -9.45
N ASP A 215 -9.18 -24.17 -9.98
CA ASP A 215 -7.90 -23.99 -10.67
C ASP A 215 -6.71 -23.82 -9.72
N LEU A 216 -6.97 -23.70 -8.38
CA LEU A 216 -6.01 -23.37 -7.34
C LEU A 216 -5.99 -24.44 -6.23
N PRO A 217 -5.57 -25.68 -6.49
CA PRO A 217 -5.46 -26.73 -5.48
C PRO A 217 -4.44 -26.34 -4.40
N GLU A 218 -4.80 -26.54 -3.13
CA GLU A 218 -3.93 -26.24 -2.00
C GLU A 218 -2.91 -27.33 -1.74
N TRP A 219 -1.70 -26.91 -1.35
CA TRP A 219 -0.64 -27.80 -0.90
C TRP A 219 -0.95 -28.42 0.45
N ASN A 220 -0.53 -29.66 0.66
CA ASN A 220 -0.58 -30.31 1.96
C ASN A 220 0.73 -30.05 2.74
N HIS A 221 0.78 -28.98 3.50
CA HIS A 221 1.93 -28.63 4.32
C HIS A 221 2.25 -29.65 5.43
N SER A 222 1.35 -30.58 5.75
CA SER A 222 1.64 -31.68 6.66
C SER A 222 2.62 -32.70 6.05
N ASN A 223 2.82 -32.66 4.72
CA ASN A 223 3.82 -33.47 4.03
C ASN A 223 5.17 -32.74 3.99
N PRO A 224 6.24 -33.23 4.66
CA PRO A 224 7.54 -32.57 4.66
C PRO A 224 8.14 -32.35 3.26
N ALA A 225 7.88 -33.25 2.31
CA ALA A 225 8.41 -33.17 0.94
C ALA A 225 7.83 -31.94 0.19
N VAL A 226 6.58 -31.54 0.48
CA VAL A 226 5.98 -30.31 -0.04
C VAL A 226 6.76 -29.09 0.46
N ASN A 227 7.07 -29.07 1.75
CA ASN A 227 7.78 -27.95 2.36
C ASN A 227 9.21 -27.84 1.85
N GLU A 228 9.92 -28.96 1.71
CA GLU A 228 11.25 -29.00 1.11
C GLU A 228 11.23 -28.49 -0.34
N TYR A 229 10.25 -28.89 -1.13
CA TYR A 229 10.07 -28.46 -2.51
C TYR A 229 9.86 -26.93 -2.59
N LEU A 230 8.94 -26.40 -1.78
CA LEU A 230 8.62 -24.98 -1.76
C LEU A 230 9.80 -24.14 -1.24
N ILE A 231 10.47 -24.57 -0.16
CA ILE A 231 11.69 -23.90 0.35
C ILE A 231 12.79 -23.90 -0.71
N GLY A 232 13.00 -25.03 -1.40
CA GLY A 232 13.97 -25.11 -2.48
C GLY A 232 13.60 -24.25 -3.70
N ALA A 233 12.31 -24.01 -3.95
CA ALA A 233 11.85 -23.08 -4.97
C ALA A 233 12.10 -21.60 -4.56
N ALA A 234 11.87 -21.26 -3.29
CA ALA A 234 12.18 -19.93 -2.75
C ALA A 234 13.68 -19.62 -2.85
N GLN A 235 14.53 -20.57 -2.43
CA GLN A 235 15.99 -20.41 -2.53
C GLN A 235 16.47 -20.29 -3.98
N PHE A 236 15.86 -21.00 -4.93
CA PHE A 236 16.21 -20.93 -6.35
C PHE A 236 16.15 -19.47 -6.90
N TRP A 237 15.12 -18.71 -6.56
CA TRP A 237 15.01 -17.31 -7.02
C TRP A 237 16.00 -16.38 -6.33
N LEU A 238 16.29 -16.64 -5.04
CA LEU A 238 17.32 -15.91 -4.32
C LEU A 238 18.72 -16.22 -4.85
N ASP A 239 19.00 -17.48 -5.22
CA ASP A 239 20.25 -17.90 -5.89
C ASP A 239 20.42 -17.21 -7.26
N LEU A 240 19.32 -16.95 -7.98
CA LEU A 240 19.33 -16.16 -9.22
C LEU A 240 19.50 -14.67 -8.98
N GLY A 241 19.47 -14.23 -7.72
CA GLY A 241 19.82 -12.89 -7.29
C GLY A 241 18.65 -11.98 -6.95
N ALA A 242 17.44 -12.49 -6.76
CA ALA A 242 16.37 -11.75 -6.10
C ALA A 242 16.80 -11.36 -4.67
N ASP A 243 16.39 -10.17 -4.23
CA ASP A 243 16.74 -9.61 -2.91
C ASP A 243 15.69 -9.92 -1.84
N GLY A 244 14.58 -10.54 -2.22
CA GLY A 244 13.52 -10.92 -1.30
C GLY A 244 12.35 -11.63 -1.96
N LEU A 245 11.44 -12.09 -1.10
CA LEU A 245 10.20 -12.79 -1.48
C LEU A 245 9.00 -12.08 -0.88
N ARG A 246 7.95 -11.90 -1.68
CA ARG A 246 6.62 -11.53 -1.18
C ARG A 246 5.78 -12.79 -1.08
N ALA A 247 5.44 -13.19 0.14
CA ALA A 247 4.62 -14.35 0.40
C ALA A 247 3.14 -14.03 0.19
N ASP A 248 2.56 -14.63 -0.85
CA ASP A 248 1.14 -14.56 -1.18
C ASP A 248 0.30 -15.25 -0.12
N TYR A 249 -0.83 -14.66 0.24
CA TYR A 249 -1.82 -15.21 1.15
C TYR A 249 -1.20 -15.92 2.38
N ALA A 250 -0.31 -15.24 3.07
CA ALA A 250 0.43 -15.84 4.19
C ALA A 250 -0.47 -16.39 5.32
N ARG A 251 -1.72 -15.92 5.42
CA ARG A 251 -2.71 -16.45 6.38
C ARG A 251 -3.20 -17.86 6.08
N GLY A 252 -3.12 -18.30 4.84
CA GLY A 252 -3.56 -19.63 4.42
C GLY A 252 -2.59 -20.74 4.79
N VAL A 253 -1.36 -20.37 5.15
CA VAL A 253 -0.28 -21.32 5.43
C VAL A 253 0.07 -21.27 6.93
N GLU A 254 0.40 -22.42 7.48
CA GLU A 254 0.72 -22.58 8.88
C GLU A 254 1.97 -21.78 9.29
N HIS A 255 1.96 -21.17 10.49
CA HIS A 255 3.07 -20.35 10.97
C HIS A 255 4.41 -21.07 11.01
N TRP A 256 4.43 -22.38 11.33
CA TRP A 256 5.66 -23.16 11.40
C TRP A 256 6.34 -23.30 10.02
N PHE A 257 5.58 -23.34 8.89
CA PHE A 257 6.16 -23.33 7.56
C PHE A 257 6.93 -22.03 7.30
N TRP A 258 6.35 -20.90 7.65
CA TRP A 258 7.02 -19.59 7.49
C TRP A 258 8.28 -19.48 8.33
N ASN A 259 8.28 -20.09 9.53
CA ASN A 259 9.46 -20.19 10.39
C ASN A 259 10.57 -21.01 9.72
N ASP A 260 10.23 -22.15 9.16
CA ASP A 260 11.20 -23.04 8.52
C ASP A 260 11.71 -22.43 7.20
N LEU A 261 10.84 -21.81 6.40
CA LEU A 261 11.25 -21.03 5.23
C LEU A 261 12.22 -19.92 5.64
N ARG A 262 11.88 -19.13 6.68
CA ARG A 262 12.76 -18.06 7.18
C ARG A 262 14.13 -18.60 7.61
N LYS A 263 14.16 -19.66 8.38
CA LYS A 263 15.43 -20.27 8.82
C LYS A 263 16.29 -20.69 7.63
N ALA A 264 15.70 -21.36 6.65
CA ALA A 264 16.39 -21.81 5.44
C ALA A 264 16.91 -20.62 4.61
N VAL A 265 16.05 -19.64 4.36
CA VAL A 265 16.41 -18.42 3.61
C VAL A 265 17.51 -17.64 4.32
N LYS A 266 17.37 -17.36 5.62
CA LYS A 266 18.37 -16.56 6.35
C LYS A 266 19.71 -17.28 6.53
N ALA A 267 19.73 -18.61 6.49
CA ALA A 267 20.97 -19.38 6.53
C ALA A 267 21.80 -19.23 5.25
N SER A 268 21.16 -19.19 4.06
CA SER A 268 21.84 -19.05 2.77
C SER A 268 21.88 -17.59 2.27
N HIS A 269 20.82 -16.80 2.53
CA HIS A 269 20.63 -15.44 2.05
C HIS A 269 20.24 -14.50 3.19
N PRO A 270 21.16 -14.17 4.13
CA PRO A 270 20.82 -13.39 5.33
C PRO A 270 20.30 -11.99 5.05
N GLN A 271 20.59 -11.43 3.85
CA GLN A 271 20.12 -10.12 3.41
C GLN A 271 18.82 -10.17 2.61
N ALA A 272 18.26 -11.35 2.33
CA ALA A 272 16.98 -11.46 1.65
C ALA A 272 15.83 -11.04 2.58
N VAL A 273 14.89 -10.26 2.05
CA VAL A 273 13.68 -9.82 2.78
C VAL A 273 12.56 -10.83 2.58
N LEU A 274 11.86 -11.15 3.66
CA LEU A 274 10.59 -11.87 3.63
C LEU A 274 9.46 -10.88 3.96
N LEU A 275 8.67 -10.54 2.93
CA LEU A 275 7.52 -9.65 3.01
C LEU A 275 6.23 -10.49 2.94
N GLY A 276 5.43 -10.47 4.01
CA GLY A 276 4.21 -11.29 4.08
C GLY A 276 2.93 -10.53 3.77
N GLU A 277 2.04 -11.15 3.02
CA GLU A 277 0.68 -10.67 2.86
C GLU A 277 -0.24 -11.30 3.91
N VAL A 278 -0.60 -10.50 4.91
CA VAL A 278 -1.56 -10.86 5.95
C VAL A 278 -2.74 -9.91 5.86
N TRP A 279 -3.74 -10.27 5.07
CA TRP A 279 -4.92 -9.44 4.85
C TRP A 279 -5.83 -9.47 6.08
N ASP A 280 -5.57 -8.55 7.00
CA ASP A 280 -6.34 -8.39 8.23
C ASP A 280 -6.29 -6.92 8.71
N GLY A 281 -7.43 -6.41 9.18
CA GLY A 281 -7.55 -5.04 9.70
C GLY A 281 -7.05 -4.83 11.12
N GLU A 282 -6.69 -5.92 11.83
CA GLU A 282 -6.31 -5.87 13.23
C GLU A 282 -4.80 -6.00 13.42
N PRO A 283 -4.14 -4.97 14.01
CA PRO A 283 -2.70 -5.02 14.26
C PRO A 283 -2.23 -6.24 15.07
N SER A 284 -3.06 -6.73 15.98
CA SER A 284 -2.74 -7.92 16.79
C SER A 284 -2.67 -9.21 15.97
N THR A 285 -3.35 -9.27 14.83
CA THR A 285 -3.21 -10.39 13.89
C THR A 285 -1.85 -10.32 13.21
N LEU A 286 -1.47 -9.15 12.69
CA LEU A 286 -0.17 -8.97 12.02
C LEU A 286 0.99 -9.27 12.96
N GLN A 287 0.90 -8.87 14.24
CA GLN A 287 1.94 -9.11 15.23
C GLN A 287 2.44 -10.56 15.26
N ARG A 288 1.55 -11.54 15.06
CA ARG A 288 1.86 -12.97 15.16
C ARG A 288 2.72 -13.49 13.99
N TYR A 289 2.78 -12.76 12.88
CA TYR A 289 3.54 -13.14 11.70
C TYR A 289 4.94 -12.52 11.66
N PHE A 290 5.21 -11.50 12.48
CA PHE A 290 6.52 -10.91 12.59
C PHE A 290 7.51 -11.79 13.34
N GLY A 291 8.78 -11.68 12.99
CA GLY A 291 9.90 -12.26 13.73
C GLY A 291 10.21 -13.69 13.35
N GLU A 292 9.28 -14.59 13.56
CA GLU A 292 9.49 -16.00 13.21
C GLU A 292 9.25 -16.27 11.72
N GLY A 293 8.33 -15.54 11.07
CA GLY A 293 8.01 -15.69 9.66
C GLY A 293 8.56 -14.58 8.78
N PHE A 294 8.31 -13.32 9.11
CA PHE A 294 8.52 -12.20 8.20
C PHE A 294 9.34 -11.08 8.81
N ASP A 295 10.13 -10.40 7.95
CA ASP A 295 10.82 -9.15 8.24
C ASP A 295 9.85 -7.96 8.16
N ALA A 296 8.91 -8.05 7.21
CA ALA A 296 7.95 -7.01 6.89
C ALA A 296 6.59 -7.59 6.55
N LEU A 297 5.55 -6.79 6.77
CA LEU A 297 4.17 -7.11 6.38
C LEU A 297 3.53 -5.90 5.69
N PHE A 298 2.61 -6.17 4.75
CA PHE A 298 1.71 -5.15 4.24
C PHE A 298 0.83 -4.60 5.36
N ASP A 299 0.75 -3.27 5.49
CA ASP A 299 -0.01 -2.59 6.56
C ASP A 299 -1.51 -2.52 6.21
N PHE A 300 -2.18 -3.68 6.16
CA PHE A 300 -3.63 -3.74 5.94
C PHE A 300 -4.43 -2.99 7.01
N PRO A 301 -4.04 -2.97 8.31
CA PRO A 301 -4.67 -2.11 9.29
C PRO A 301 -4.68 -0.63 8.89
N TRP A 302 -3.59 -0.14 8.28
CA TRP A 302 -3.51 1.21 7.76
C TRP A 302 -4.32 1.37 6.47
N TYR A 303 -4.14 0.47 5.49
CA TYR A 303 -4.83 0.50 4.20
C TYR A 303 -6.35 0.57 4.34
N LEU A 304 -6.93 -0.31 5.17
CA LEU A 304 -8.38 -0.38 5.35
C LEU A 304 -8.97 0.91 5.96
N ARG A 305 -8.20 1.58 6.81
CA ARG A 305 -8.60 2.87 7.41
C ARG A 305 -8.33 4.05 6.48
N PHE A 306 -7.28 3.96 5.68
CA PHE A 306 -6.86 5.03 4.76
C PHE A 306 -7.75 5.10 3.53
N SER A 307 -7.83 4.02 2.76
CA SER A 307 -8.59 3.95 1.51
C SER A 307 -10.04 3.51 1.71
N GLY A 308 -10.34 2.83 2.82
CA GLY A 308 -11.67 2.30 3.14
C GLY A 308 -11.91 0.86 2.70
N GLY A 309 -10.89 0.19 2.13
CA GLY A 309 -10.97 -1.20 1.67
C GLY A 309 -11.66 -1.39 0.33
N GLU A 310 -11.73 -2.62 -0.12
CA GLU A 310 -12.14 -3.02 -1.47
C GLU A 310 -13.59 -2.64 -1.84
N ASN A 311 -14.51 -2.76 -0.90
CA ASN A 311 -15.94 -2.50 -1.11
C ASN A 311 -16.39 -1.13 -0.59
N ALA A 312 -15.46 -0.26 -0.28
CA ALA A 312 -15.70 0.95 0.47
C ALA A 312 -15.20 2.19 -0.26
N VAL A 313 -15.48 2.30 -1.55
CA VAL A 313 -15.36 3.60 -2.24
C VAL A 313 -16.07 4.63 -1.37
N GLY A 314 -15.31 5.56 -0.83
CA GLY A 314 -15.85 6.62 0.01
C GLY A 314 -15.84 6.38 1.53
N LYS A 315 -15.25 5.31 2.08
CA LYS A 315 -15.31 5.03 3.53
C LYS A 315 -14.01 5.26 4.31
N GLY A 316 -12.86 5.42 3.65
CA GLY A 316 -11.59 5.72 4.32
C GLY A 316 -11.45 7.21 4.66
N VAL A 317 -10.40 7.54 5.41
CA VAL A 317 -10.11 8.94 5.78
C VAL A 317 -9.87 9.84 4.58
N LEU A 318 -9.42 9.29 3.44
CA LEU A 318 -9.24 10.03 2.18
C LEU A 318 -10.54 10.63 1.61
N ASN A 319 -11.69 10.26 2.14
CA ASN A 319 -12.96 10.85 1.70
C ASN A 319 -13.40 12.06 2.53
N GLY A 320 -12.64 12.41 3.57
CA GLY A 320 -12.92 13.56 4.45
C GLY A 320 -14.15 13.40 5.34
N MET A 321 -14.80 12.23 5.30
CA MET A 321 -15.98 11.93 6.12
C MET A 321 -15.65 11.23 7.44
N VAL A 322 -14.41 10.80 7.58
CA VAL A 322 -13.91 10.00 8.71
C VAL A 322 -12.72 10.72 9.33
N ASP A 323 -12.69 10.74 10.66
CA ASP A 323 -11.61 11.39 11.42
C ASP A 323 -10.24 10.78 11.05
N PRO A 324 -9.25 11.57 10.60
CA PRO A 324 -7.93 11.07 10.25
C PRO A 324 -7.17 10.44 11.43
N LEU A 325 -7.57 10.73 12.66
CA LEU A 325 -7.00 10.08 13.85
C LEU A 325 -7.28 8.58 13.91
N LEU A 326 -8.23 8.06 13.12
CA LEU A 326 -8.44 6.61 12.96
C LEU A 326 -7.22 5.88 12.35
N LEU A 327 -6.28 6.59 11.74
CA LEU A 327 -5.00 6.02 11.32
C LEU A 327 -4.02 5.78 12.48
N GLN A 328 -4.17 6.48 13.59
CA GLN A 328 -3.23 6.39 14.73
C GLN A 328 -3.02 4.96 15.27
N PRO A 329 -4.03 4.08 15.39
CA PRO A 329 -3.80 2.71 15.86
C PRO A 329 -2.78 1.93 15.03
N ALA A 330 -2.77 2.09 13.70
CA ALA A 330 -1.79 1.44 12.83
C ALA A 330 -0.37 1.99 13.07
N TYR A 331 -0.20 3.31 13.24
CA TYR A 331 1.10 3.90 13.57
C TYR A 331 1.58 3.51 14.98
N ARG A 332 0.67 3.52 15.96
CA ARG A 332 0.98 3.13 17.35
C ARG A 332 1.33 1.65 17.46
N ALA A 333 0.80 0.79 16.59
CA ALA A 333 1.16 -0.62 16.57
C ALA A 333 2.65 -0.82 16.26
N VAL A 334 3.22 -0.05 15.34
CA VAL A 334 4.66 -0.08 15.04
C VAL A 334 5.49 0.30 16.26
N LEU A 335 5.05 1.31 17.03
CA LEU A 335 5.78 1.81 18.19
C LEU A 335 5.63 0.92 19.43
N ASN A 336 4.48 0.27 19.62
CA ASN A 336 4.10 -0.31 20.92
C ASN A 336 3.77 -1.80 20.87
N LEU A 337 3.45 -2.35 19.70
CA LEU A 337 2.92 -3.71 19.57
C LEU A 337 3.87 -4.62 18.79
N TYR A 338 4.33 -4.18 17.62
CA TYR A 338 5.18 -5.01 16.77
C TYR A 338 6.59 -5.18 17.35
N PRO A 339 7.30 -6.27 17.04
CA PRO A 339 8.69 -6.41 17.42
C PRO A 339 9.54 -5.22 16.96
N ARG A 340 10.59 -4.90 17.70
CA ARG A 340 11.55 -3.88 17.25
C ARG A 340 12.26 -4.37 15.98
N GLY A 341 12.41 -3.50 15.01
CA GLY A 341 12.96 -3.84 13.69
C GLY A 341 11.96 -4.42 12.71
N ALA A 342 10.71 -4.71 13.13
CA ALA A 342 9.63 -5.07 12.22
C ALA A 342 9.30 -3.90 11.30
N GLN A 343 9.13 -4.18 10.00
CA GLN A 343 8.80 -3.17 9.01
C GLN A 343 7.35 -3.33 8.53
N VAL A 344 6.68 -2.23 8.24
CA VAL A 344 5.37 -2.22 7.59
C VAL A 344 5.50 -1.58 6.21
N VAL A 345 4.86 -2.21 5.23
CA VAL A 345 4.79 -1.71 3.85
C VAL A 345 3.43 -1.08 3.61
N ARG A 346 3.40 0.21 3.31
CA ARG A 346 2.18 1.00 3.13
C ARG A 346 1.88 1.25 1.68
N PHE A 347 0.63 1.05 1.33
CA PHE A 347 0.12 1.18 -0.02
C PHE A 347 -1.27 1.78 -0.01
N PRO A 348 -1.59 2.73 -0.89
CA PRO A 348 -2.95 3.24 -1.03
C PRO A 348 -3.79 2.34 -1.93
N SER A 349 -3.15 1.61 -2.84
CA SER A 349 -3.74 0.59 -3.71
C SER A 349 -2.70 -0.46 -4.13
N ASN A 350 -3.15 -1.60 -4.63
CA ASN A 350 -2.34 -2.66 -5.22
C ASN A 350 -3.13 -3.40 -6.31
N HIS A 351 -2.59 -4.49 -6.83
CA HIS A 351 -3.19 -5.30 -7.90
C HIS A 351 -4.52 -6.01 -7.52
N ASP A 352 -4.84 -6.12 -6.23
CA ASP A 352 -6.06 -6.76 -5.71
C ASP A 352 -7.07 -5.74 -5.17
N THR A 353 -6.75 -4.46 -5.22
CA THR A 353 -7.60 -3.40 -4.69
C THR A 353 -7.98 -2.39 -5.77
N ASN A 354 -9.05 -1.64 -5.55
CA ASN A 354 -9.35 -0.52 -6.44
C ASN A 354 -8.21 0.48 -6.43
N ARG A 355 -7.82 0.97 -7.62
CA ARG A 355 -6.76 1.98 -7.75
C ARG A 355 -7.13 3.25 -7.01
N ILE A 356 -6.14 3.90 -6.43
CA ILE A 356 -6.34 5.09 -5.58
C ILE A 356 -7.05 6.23 -6.33
N ALA A 357 -6.77 6.42 -7.62
CA ALA A 357 -7.47 7.42 -8.42
C ALA A 357 -9.00 7.16 -8.42
N SER A 358 -9.41 5.90 -8.63
CA SER A 358 -10.84 5.53 -8.57
C SER A 358 -11.41 5.65 -7.15
N ALA A 359 -10.66 5.26 -6.13
CA ALA A 359 -11.09 5.35 -4.74
C ALA A 359 -11.28 6.79 -4.28
N THR A 360 -10.53 7.74 -4.82
CA THR A 360 -10.64 9.18 -4.58
C THR A 360 -11.56 9.90 -5.58
N GLN A 361 -12.28 9.16 -6.43
CA GLN A 361 -13.16 9.70 -7.47
C GLN A 361 -12.44 10.61 -8.48
N ASN A 362 -11.19 10.30 -8.77
CA ASN A 362 -10.30 11.03 -9.66
C ASN A 362 -10.04 12.49 -9.21
N ASP A 363 -10.19 12.78 -7.92
CA ASP A 363 -9.88 14.10 -7.36
C ASP A 363 -8.35 14.29 -7.28
N PRO A 364 -7.76 15.23 -8.04
CA PRO A 364 -6.32 15.42 -8.08
C PRO A 364 -5.71 15.83 -6.72
N ALA A 365 -6.44 16.58 -5.90
CA ALA A 365 -5.96 17.02 -4.59
C ALA A 365 -5.90 15.85 -3.60
N ARG A 366 -6.92 14.98 -3.63
CA ARG A 366 -6.94 13.75 -2.81
C ARG A 366 -5.88 12.74 -3.25
N MET A 367 -5.65 12.57 -4.56
CA MET A 367 -4.56 11.73 -5.07
C MET A 367 -3.19 12.23 -4.59
N ARG A 368 -2.95 13.54 -4.65
CA ARG A 368 -1.72 14.15 -4.13
C ARG A 368 -1.56 13.96 -2.63
N LEU A 369 -2.63 14.14 -1.85
CA LEU A 369 -2.61 13.86 -0.42
C LEU A 369 -2.29 12.39 -0.14
N ALA A 370 -2.91 11.47 -0.89
CA ALA A 370 -2.65 10.03 -0.75
C ALA A 370 -1.17 9.70 -0.99
N ALA A 371 -0.58 10.25 -2.06
CA ALA A 371 0.84 10.10 -2.34
C ALA A 371 1.72 10.66 -1.21
N ALA A 372 1.43 11.87 -0.73
CA ALA A 372 2.21 12.50 0.33
C ALA A 372 2.15 11.71 1.64
N VAL A 373 0.97 11.25 2.05
CA VAL A 373 0.80 10.43 3.26
C VAL A 373 1.51 9.09 3.12
N THR A 374 1.40 8.42 1.97
CA THR A 374 2.04 7.11 1.73
C THR A 374 3.57 7.22 1.76
N ILE A 375 4.13 8.23 1.09
CA ILE A 375 5.58 8.35 0.87
C ILE A 375 6.30 8.98 2.07
N LEU A 376 5.71 9.97 2.72
CA LEU A 376 6.41 10.75 3.75
C LEU A 376 6.19 10.23 5.17
N THR A 377 5.07 9.53 5.45
CA THR A 377 4.82 9.03 6.81
C THR A 377 5.65 7.77 7.12
N PRO A 378 5.83 7.42 8.40
CA PRO A 378 6.61 6.24 8.79
C PRO A 378 6.10 4.96 8.13
N GLY A 379 7.00 4.12 7.66
CA GLY A 379 6.76 2.89 6.90
C GLY A 379 7.49 2.91 5.56
N ILE A 380 7.46 1.78 4.88
CA ILE A 380 8.05 1.61 3.55
C ILE A 380 6.95 1.85 2.52
N PRO A 381 7.05 2.87 1.66
CA PRO A 381 6.03 3.13 0.67
C PRO A 381 6.09 2.12 -0.47
N ILE A 382 4.93 1.77 -1.00
CA ILE A 382 4.80 1.06 -2.26
C ILE A 382 3.90 1.85 -3.20
N ILE A 383 4.30 1.90 -4.45
CA ILE A 383 3.57 2.54 -5.55
C ILE A 383 3.21 1.44 -6.54
N TYR A 384 1.94 1.29 -6.83
CA TYR A 384 1.47 0.36 -7.84
C TYR A 384 1.60 0.98 -9.23
N TYR A 385 2.17 0.28 -10.22
CA TYR A 385 2.43 0.85 -11.55
C TYR A 385 1.23 1.64 -12.09
N GLY A 386 1.50 2.81 -12.65
CA GLY A 386 0.48 3.74 -13.14
C GLY A 386 -0.26 4.55 -12.06
N GLU A 387 0.01 4.30 -10.78
CA GLU A 387 -0.54 5.12 -9.69
C GLU A 387 0.03 6.54 -9.76
N GLU A 388 1.30 6.67 -10.12
CA GLU A 388 2.03 7.93 -10.25
C GLU A 388 1.51 8.83 -11.39
N ILE A 389 0.80 8.25 -12.37
CA ILE A 389 0.14 9.02 -13.43
C ILE A 389 -1.38 9.11 -13.24
N GLY A 390 -1.92 8.48 -12.18
CA GLY A 390 -3.34 8.53 -11.85
C GLY A 390 -4.20 7.53 -12.62
N MET A 391 -3.64 6.40 -13.06
CA MET A 391 -4.44 5.32 -13.67
C MET A 391 -5.59 4.89 -12.76
N ARG A 392 -6.75 4.73 -13.37
CA ARG A 392 -8.00 4.31 -12.74
C ARG A 392 -8.18 2.80 -12.85
N GLY A 393 -8.93 2.22 -11.95
CA GLY A 393 -9.29 0.80 -12.00
C GLY A 393 -10.14 0.42 -10.81
N VAL A 394 -11.26 -0.22 -11.11
CA VAL A 394 -12.17 -0.80 -10.11
C VAL A 394 -12.39 -2.27 -10.42
N LYS A 395 -12.81 -3.05 -9.43
CA LYS A 395 -13.19 -4.44 -9.65
C LYS A 395 -14.29 -4.52 -10.69
N GLY A 396 -14.07 -5.28 -11.74
CA GLY A 396 -15.02 -5.46 -12.81
C GLY A 396 -16.18 -6.38 -12.43
N PRO A 397 -17.23 -6.45 -13.25
CA PRO A 397 -18.27 -7.46 -13.11
C PRO A 397 -17.72 -8.85 -13.49
N GLY A 398 -18.16 -9.88 -12.77
CA GLY A 398 -17.80 -11.26 -13.10
C GLY A 398 -18.20 -11.68 -14.52
N PRO A 399 -17.50 -12.65 -15.15
CA PRO A 399 -16.34 -13.39 -14.60
C PRO A 399 -15.00 -12.65 -14.69
N ILE A 400 -14.96 -11.43 -15.25
CA ILE A 400 -13.77 -10.59 -15.37
C ILE A 400 -13.78 -9.65 -14.17
N TYR A 401 -12.88 -9.87 -13.20
CA TYR A 401 -12.89 -9.11 -11.95
C TYR A 401 -11.75 -8.12 -11.86
N ASP A 402 -10.51 -8.61 -11.84
CA ASP A 402 -9.35 -7.81 -11.49
C ASP A 402 -8.60 -7.25 -12.69
N GLU A 403 -8.90 -7.70 -13.90
CA GLU A 403 -8.29 -7.19 -15.15
C GLU A 403 -8.47 -5.67 -15.25
N PHE A 404 -9.62 -5.13 -14.84
CA PHE A 404 -9.88 -3.69 -14.83
C PHE A 404 -9.03 -2.88 -13.84
N ARG A 405 -8.39 -3.54 -12.88
CA ARG A 405 -7.41 -2.94 -11.96
C ARG A 405 -6.00 -3.06 -12.49
N ARG A 406 -5.80 -3.94 -13.49
CA ARG A 406 -4.52 -4.37 -14.06
C ARG A 406 -4.42 -3.99 -15.54
N GLU A 407 -5.13 -2.93 -15.96
CA GLU A 407 -5.10 -2.43 -17.32
C GLU A 407 -3.66 -2.12 -17.78
N PRO A 408 -3.38 -2.17 -19.10
CA PRO A 408 -2.10 -1.77 -19.67
C PRO A 408 -1.59 -0.44 -19.11
N MET A 409 -0.28 -0.38 -18.83
CA MET A 409 0.38 0.88 -18.44
C MET A 409 0.21 1.91 -19.55
N ASP A 410 -0.23 3.08 -19.20
CA ASP A 410 -0.52 4.14 -20.14
C ASP A 410 0.73 4.98 -20.42
N TRP A 411 1.49 4.55 -21.43
CA TRP A 411 2.74 5.21 -21.81
C TRP A 411 2.52 6.44 -22.70
N TYR A 412 1.53 6.39 -23.59
CA TYR A 412 1.29 7.36 -24.65
C TYR A 412 -0.11 7.93 -24.62
N ALA A 413 -0.25 9.21 -24.97
CA ALA A 413 -1.52 9.93 -24.93
C ALA A 413 -2.64 9.26 -25.75
N ASP A 414 -2.28 8.72 -26.92
CA ASP A 414 -3.23 8.04 -27.81
C ASP A 414 -3.34 6.52 -27.55
N GLU A 415 -2.65 6.02 -26.51
CA GLU A 415 -2.50 4.60 -26.17
C GLU A 415 -1.90 3.76 -27.33
N GLN A 416 -1.15 4.40 -28.23
CA GLN A 416 -0.47 3.75 -29.34
C GLN A 416 1.01 4.09 -29.30
N GLY A 417 1.85 3.09 -29.50
CA GLY A 417 3.29 3.31 -29.50
C GLY A 417 4.08 2.05 -29.14
N PRO A 418 5.41 2.12 -29.25
CA PRO A 418 6.25 0.98 -28.90
C PRO A 418 6.04 0.50 -27.48
N GLY A 419 5.86 -0.79 -27.29
CA GLY A 419 5.75 -1.42 -26.00
C GLY A 419 4.39 -1.29 -25.29
N MET A 420 3.39 -0.69 -25.93
CA MET A 420 2.02 -0.74 -25.42
C MET A 420 1.51 -2.18 -25.39
N THR A 421 1.07 -2.64 -24.23
CA THR A 421 0.45 -3.97 -24.11
C THR A 421 -1.01 -3.93 -24.54
N THR A 422 -1.49 -5.01 -25.13
CA THR A 422 -2.87 -5.08 -25.68
C THR A 422 -3.67 -6.29 -25.19
N TRP A 423 -3.16 -7.00 -24.20
CA TRP A 423 -3.78 -8.21 -23.67
C TRP A 423 -5.18 -7.97 -23.09
N PHE A 424 -5.48 -6.74 -22.63
CA PHE A 424 -6.76 -6.36 -22.03
C PHE A 424 -7.14 -4.91 -22.36
N ILE A 425 -7.93 -4.72 -23.41
CA ILE A 425 -8.44 -3.41 -23.88
C ILE A 425 -9.95 -3.46 -24.15
N PRO A 426 -10.79 -3.83 -23.17
CA PRO A 426 -12.24 -3.88 -23.38
C PRO A 426 -12.82 -2.48 -23.61
N PRO A 427 -13.97 -2.36 -24.33
CA PRO A 427 -14.60 -1.08 -24.62
C PRO A 427 -14.97 -0.25 -23.37
N ASN A 428 -15.18 -0.92 -22.25
CA ASN A 428 -15.56 -0.30 -20.96
C ASN A 428 -14.40 -0.17 -19.97
N ARG A 429 -13.14 -0.24 -20.43
CA ARG A 429 -11.96 -0.03 -19.56
C ARG A 429 -11.97 1.37 -18.91
N ASN A 430 -11.20 1.54 -17.84
CA ASN A 430 -11.21 2.76 -17.02
C ASN A 430 -10.39 3.90 -17.63
N ASN A 431 -9.25 3.60 -18.24
CA ASN A 431 -8.34 4.58 -18.84
C ASN A 431 -8.63 4.72 -20.32
N ARG A 432 -8.40 5.92 -20.90
CA ARG A 432 -8.83 6.28 -22.26
C ARG A 432 -7.78 7.13 -22.94
N PRO A 433 -7.66 7.06 -24.28
CA PRO A 433 -6.76 7.93 -25.01
C PRO A 433 -7.04 9.42 -24.72
N ASN A 434 -5.97 10.20 -24.59
CA ASN A 434 -6.01 11.65 -24.39
C ASN A 434 -6.82 12.11 -23.18
N ASP A 435 -6.75 11.38 -22.07
CA ASP A 435 -7.49 11.67 -20.84
C ASP A 435 -6.61 12.28 -19.73
N GLY A 436 -5.36 12.63 -20.02
CA GLY A 436 -4.42 13.26 -19.12
C GLY A 436 -3.68 12.27 -18.19
N VAL A 437 -3.80 10.97 -18.41
CA VAL A 437 -3.31 9.94 -17.50
C VAL A 437 -2.03 9.25 -17.97
N SER A 438 -1.59 9.47 -19.21
CA SER A 438 -0.38 8.83 -19.75
C SER A 438 0.93 9.43 -19.22
N VAL A 439 2.01 8.65 -19.32
CA VAL A 439 3.37 9.14 -19.04
C VAL A 439 3.72 10.30 -19.97
N GLU A 440 3.41 10.18 -21.27
CA GLU A 440 3.71 11.20 -22.30
C GLU A 440 3.05 12.54 -21.95
N GLU A 441 1.79 12.55 -21.53
CA GLU A 441 1.07 13.78 -21.19
C GLU A 441 1.63 14.46 -19.92
N GLN A 442 2.23 13.68 -19.01
CA GLN A 442 2.63 14.18 -17.70
C GLN A 442 4.14 14.43 -17.54
N GLU A 443 4.99 13.77 -18.35
CA GLU A 443 6.45 13.79 -18.20
C GLU A 443 7.00 15.21 -18.13
N ASN A 444 6.58 16.08 -19.04
CA ASN A 444 7.08 17.45 -19.18
C ASN A 444 6.20 18.52 -18.51
N ALA A 445 5.15 18.11 -17.80
CA ALA A 445 4.25 19.02 -17.08
C ALA A 445 4.70 19.16 -15.62
N PRO A 446 5.29 20.29 -15.18
CA PRO A 446 5.90 20.42 -13.84
C PRO A 446 4.95 20.11 -12.69
N ASP A 447 3.66 20.41 -12.87
CA ASP A 447 2.61 20.24 -11.84
C ASP A 447 1.81 18.94 -12.04
N SER A 448 2.23 18.04 -12.94
CA SER A 448 1.61 16.74 -13.12
C SER A 448 1.68 15.89 -11.86
N LEU A 449 0.84 14.86 -11.77
CA LEU A 449 0.88 13.90 -10.68
C LEU A 449 2.19 13.11 -10.70
N LEU A 450 2.68 12.72 -11.88
CA LEU A 450 3.96 12.05 -12.08
C LEU A 450 5.12 12.84 -11.45
N ASN A 451 5.22 14.12 -11.77
CA ASN A 451 6.28 14.96 -11.22
C ASN A 451 6.07 15.28 -9.74
N TYR A 452 4.83 15.22 -9.25
CA TYR A 452 4.53 15.31 -7.82
C TYR A 452 5.08 14.09 -7.05
N TYR A 453 4.88 12.85 -7.55
CA TYR A 453 5.47 11.63 -6.99
C TYR A 453 7.00 11.67 -6.99
N ARG A 454 7.61 12.09 -8.11
CA ARG A 454 9.06 12.26 -8.20
C ARG A 454 9.61 13.21 -7.14
N ARG A 455 8.94 14.35 -6.92
CA ARG A 455 9.36 15.32 -5.89
C ARG A 455 9.23 14.76 -4.48
N LEU A 456 8.16 14.02 -4.16
CA LEU A 456 7.97 13.39 -2.84
C LEU A 456 9.03 12.33 -2.57
N LEU A 457 9.30 11.45 -3.53
CA LEU A 457 10.31 10.41 -3.41
C LEU A 457 11.71 11.00 -3.29
N ARG A 458 12.01 12.06 -4.05
CA ARG A 458 13.26 12.82 -3.91
C ARG A 458 13.40 13.38 -2.50
N LEU A 459 12.37 14.07 -1.98
CA LEU A 459 12.38 14.60 -0.62
C LEU A 459 12.65 13.50 0.41
N ARG A 460 12.00 12.35 0.28
CA ARG A 460 12.22 11.20 1.17
C ARG A 460 13.66 10.69 1.06
N ASN A 461 14.22 10.59 -0.14
CA ASN A 461 15.55 10.06 -0.37
C ASN A 461 16.66 11.02 0.11
N GLU A 462 16.46 12.33 -0.02
CA GLU A 462 17.40 13.36 0.43
C GLU A 462 17.40 13.55 1.95
N ARG A 463 16.38 13.07 2.68
CA ARG A 463 16.21 13.27 4.12
C ARG A 463 16.20 11.95 4.88
N PRO A 464 17.37 11.51 5.45
CA PRO A 464 17.44 10.27 6.22
C PRO A 464 16.40 10.17 7.33
N VAL A 465 16.07 11.29 7.98
CA VAL A 465 15.03 11.37 9.02
C VAL A 465 13.67 10.87 8.53
N LEU A 466 13.33 11.00 7.24
CA LEU A 466 12.09 10.50 6.64
C LEU A 466 12.13 8.97 6.38
N ARG A 467 13.29 8.33 6.50
CA ARG A 467 13.48 6.88 6.36
C ARG A 467 13.77 6.20 7.70
N GLY A 468 14.12 6.99 8.71
CA GLY A 468 14.40 6.52 10.07
C GLY A 468 13.17 5.91 10.76
N THR A 469 13.40 5.35 11.94
CA THR A 469 12.36 4.70 12.75
C THR A 469 11.78 5.60 13.84
N ASN A 470 12.41 6.77 14.09
CA ASN A 470 11.93 7.69 15.12
C ASN A 470 10.77 8.52 14.60
N PHE A 471 9.62 8.32 15.20
CA PHE A 471 8.43 9.12 14.91
C PHE A 471 7.48 9.16 16.09
N ARG A 472 6.62 10.17 16.11
CA ARG A 472 5.50 10.28 17.04
C ARG A 472 4.30 10.90 16.33
N MET A 473 3.14 10.29 16.46
CA MET A 473 1.89 10.90 16.03
C MET A 473 1.54 12.04 16.97
N MET A 474 1.08 13.16 16.43
CA MET A 474 0.44 14.20 17.23
C MET A 474 -0.93 13.67 17.69
N ASP A 475 -1.24 13.79 18.97
CA ASP A 475 -2.54 13.32 19.50
C ASP A 475 -3.71 14.10 18.90
N ALA A 476 -3.49 15.39 18.62
CA ALA A 476 -4.36 16.26 17.84
C ALA A 476 -3.52 17.38 17.22
N VAL A 477 -4.02 17.97 16.17
CA VAL A 477 -3.45 19.20 15.58
C VAL A 477 -4.36 20.37 16.00
N ALA A 478 -3.86 21.24 16.87
CA ALA A 478 -4.63 22.37 17.36
C ALA A 478 -5.08 23.27 16.19
N GLY A 479 -6.31 23.76 16.22
CA GLY A 479 -6.88 24.54 15.13
C GLY A 479 -7.34 23.76 13.91
N CYS A 480 -7.11 22.42 13.86
CA CYS A 480 -7.53 21.58 12.73
C CYS A 480 -8.00 20.21 13.17
N ARG A 481 -9.30 19.96 13.18
CA ARG A 481 -9.88 18.65 13.49
C ARG A 481 -9.69 17.61 12.37
N SER A 482 -9.62 18.05 11.14
CA SER A 482 -9.43 17.21 9.95
C SER A 482 -7.97 16.99 9.60
N CYS A 483 -7.04 17.38 10.47
CA CYS A 483 -5.62 17.20 10.24
C CYS A 483 -5.05 16.01 11.00
N MET A 484 -4.12 15.32 10.35
CA MET A 484 -3.20 14.38 10.97
C MET A 484 -1.82 15.01 11.05
N GLY A 485 -1.17 14.92 12.21
CA GLY A 485 0.18 15.42 12.42
C GLY A 485 1.16 14.32 12.81
N VAL A 486 2.39 14.39 12.29
CA VAL A 486 3.47 13.45 12.57
C VAL A 486 4.77 14.20 12.82
N TRP A 487 5.43 13.90 13.92
CA TRP A 487 6.81 14.27 14.19
C TRP A 487 7.75 13.15 13.71
N ARG A 488 8.86 13.53 13.07
CA ARG A 488 10.01 12.66 12.82
C ARG A 488 11.28 13.35 13.28
N TRP A 489 12.26 12.59 13.72
CA TRP A 489 13.52 13.17 14.16
C TRP A 489 14.66 12.17 14.09
N ASP A 490 15.87 12.70 13.95
CA ASP A 490 17.14 12.03 14.18
C ASP A 490 18.09 12.99 14.92
N ASP A 491 19.36 12.70 14.94
CA ASP A 491 20.36 13.53 15.64
C ASP A 491 20.61 14.87 14.91
N SER A 492 20.18 15.02 13.67
CA SER A 492 20.47 16.18 12.82
C SER A 492 19.27 17.07 12.51
N GLU A 493 18.05 16.52 12.57
CA GLU A 493 16.87 17.19 12.08
C GLU A 493 15.59 16.73 12.81
N VAL A 494 14.70 17.69 13.05
CA VAL A 494 13.32 17.43 13.49
C VAL A 494 12.37 17.89 12.38
N ILE A 495 11.42 17.05 12.01
CA ILE A 495 10.40 17.37 10.99
C ILE A 495 9.00 17.25 11.59
N ALA A 496 8.19 18.27 11.39
CA ALA A 496 6.73 18.22 11.56
C ALA A 496 6.05 18.10 10.19
N MET A 497 5.16 17.14 10.07
CA MET A 497 4.30 16.97 8.91
C MET A 497 2.84 17.11 9.32
N ILE A 498 2.06 17.90 8.58
CA ILE A 498 0.62 18.06 8.78
C ILE A 498 -0.09 17.82 7.47
N PHE A 499 -1.12 16.99 7.52
CA PHE A 499 -1.94 16.57 6.38
C PHE A 499 -3.39 16.98 6.63
N ASN A 500 -3.96 17.76 5.74
CA ASN A 500 -5.36 18.21 5.82
C ASN A 500 -6.26 17.25 5.02
N PHE A 501 -7.13 16.52 5.70
CA PHE A 501 -8.09 15.58 5.10
C PHE A 501 -9.48 16.21 4.90
N SER A 502 -9.54 17.49 4.57
CA SER A 502 -10.81 18.16 4.29
C SER A 502 -10.75 19.01 3.02
N ASP A 503 -11.93 19.35 2.51
CA ASP A 503 -12.14 20.25 1.38
C ASP A 503 -12.08 21.74 1.75
N GLN A 504 -11.70 22.05 3.00
CA GLN A 504 -11.55 23.40 3.51
C GLN A 504 -10.08 23.68 3.84
N ALA A 505 -9.64 24.91 3.60
CA ALA A 505 -8.36 25.36 4.13
C ALA A 505 -8.38 25.33 5.66
N GLN A 506 -7.28 24.94 6.27
CA GLN A 506 -7.15 24.81 7.71
C GLN A 506 -6.04 25.72 8.23
N ALA A 507 -6.17 26.16 9.48
CA ALA A 507 -5.18 26.97 10.17
C ALA A 507 -4.62 26.21 11.40
N PRO A 508 -3.72 25.22 11.19
CA PRO A 508 -3.17 24.43 12.28
C PRO A 508 -2.21 25.27 13.12
N ALA A 509 -2.22 25.04 14.44
CA ALA A 509 -1.20 25.55 15.34
C ALA A 509 -0.28 24.39 15.77
N LEU A 510 1.04 24.58 15.58
CA LEU A 510 2.03 23.62 16.04
C LEU A 510 2.28 23.81 17.54
N ASP A 511 2.10 22.74 18.30
CA ASP A 511 2.52 22.69 19.68
C ASP A 511 4.01 22.33 19.75
N PHE A 512 4.88 23.32 19.76
CA PHE A 512 6.33 23.13 19.84
C PHE A 512 6.77 22.47 21.14
N ALA A 513 6.00 22.60 22.23
CA ALA A 513 6.30 21.92 23.49
C ALA A 513 6.10 20.40 23.38
N SER A 514 5.31 19.95 22.42
CA SER A 514 5.13 18.52 22.10
C SER A 514 6.22 17.95 21.18
N SER A 515 7.21 18.74 20.77
CA SER A 515 8.33 18.22 19.97
C SER A 515 9.03 17.08 20.70
N PRO A 516 9.34 15.95 20.02
CA PRO A 516 10.02 14.80 20.64
C PRO A 516 11.50 15.05 20.93
N ALA A 517 12.11 16.04 20.26
CA ALA A 517 13.50 16.42 20.37
C ALA A 517 13.62 17.96 20.36
N PRO A 518 14.75 18.52 20.81
CA PRO A 518 15.01 19.96 20.71
C PRO A 518 14.91 20.43 19.26
N LEU A 519 14.26 21.57 19.05
CA LEU A 519 14.17 22.19 17.74
C LEU A 519 15.46 22.98 17.47
N GLY A 520 16.06 22.79 16.30
CA GLY A 520 17.21 23.55 15.85
C GLY A 520 16.84 25.00 15.50
N GLU A 521 17.86 25.81 15.29
CA GLU A 521 17.69 27.25 15.02
C GLU A 521 17.23 27.54 13.57
N ARG A 522 17.56 26.65 12.64
CA ARG A 522 17.21 26.81 11.22
C ARG A 522 15.87 26.14 10.93
N THR A 523 14.90 26.95 10.53
CA THR A 523 13.60 26.47 10.06
C THR A 523 13.54 26.48 8.55
N ALA A 524 13.05 25.39 7.94
CA ALA A 524 12.82 25.29 6.51
C ALA A 524 11.46 24.65 6.20
N PHE A 525 10.75 25.20 5.21
CA PHE A 525 9.58 24.57 4.64
C PHE A 525 10.04 23.62 3.52
N LEU A 526 9.93 22.34 3.75
CA LEU A 526 10.33 21.30 2.79
C LEU A 526 9.20 20.99 1.80
N TRP A 527 7.95 21.25 2.21
CA TRP A 527 6.76 21.09 1.40
C TRP A 527 5.66 22.07 1.85
N GLY A 528 4.96 22.64 0.88
CA GLY A 528 4.05 23.75 1.12
C GLY A 528 4.75 25.11 1.00
N GLU A 529 3.96 26.19 1.03
CA GLU A 529 4.49 27.54 0.94
C GLU A 529 5.13 27.99 2.26
N ALA A 530 6.23 28.70 2.18
CA ALA A 530 6.87 29.31 3.35
C ALA A 530 5.98 30.42 3.91
N GLN A 531 5.72 30.36 5.23
CA GLN A 531 4.80 31.26 5.91
C GLN A 531 5.20 31.42 7.40
N PRO A 532 4.72 32.42 8.13
CA PRO A 532 4.98 32.55 9.55
C PRO A 532 4.46 31.33 10.32
N LEU A 533 5.28 30.75 11.20
CA LEU A 533 4.89 29.59 11.99
C LEU A 533 3.70 29.85 12.94
N ALA A 534 3.43 31.12 13.26
CA ALA A 534 2.30 31.54 14.08
C ALA A 534 0.96 31.53 13.30
N ASP A 535 1.02 31.65 11.97
CA ASP A 535 -0.14 31.83 11.10
C ASP A 535 -0.19 30.79 9.98
N LEU A 536 0.10 29.52 10.32
CA LEU A 536 0.13 28.44 9.36
C LEU A 536 -1.24 28.24 8.69
N THR A 537 -1.21 28.05 7.39
CA THR A 537 -2.38 27.64 6.60
C THR A 537 -2.05 26.44 5.73
N ILE A 538 -3.00 25.53 5.58
CA ILE A 538 -2.88 24.36 4.70
C ILE A 538 -4.10 24.34 3.79
N ALA A 539 -3.86 24.30 2.49
CA ALA A 539 -4.90 24.20 1.48
C ALA A 539 -5.81 22.97 1.68
N PRO A 540 -7.01 22.96 1.10
CA PRO A 540 -7.82 21.74 1.03
C PRO A 540 -7.01 20.55 0.51
N TRP A 541 -7.10 19.39 1.19
CA TRP A 541 -6.35 18.17 0.86
C TRP A 541 -4.82 18.42 0.76
N GLY A 542 -4.33 19.43 1.46
CA GLY A 542 -2.94 19.88 1.39
C GLY A 542 -2.03 19.16 2.38
N THR A 543 -0.74 19.32 2.14
CA THR A 543 0.35 18.80 2.97
C THR A 543 1.31 19.94 3.32
N LEU A 544 1.74 19.99 4.56
CA LEU A 544 2.77 20.90 5.05
C LEU A 544 3.88 20.08 5.71
N VAL A 545 5.13 20.37 5.35
CA VAL A 545 6.31 19.75 5.97
C VAL A 545 7.29 20.85 6.37
N VAL A 546 7.57 20.93 7.64
CA VAL A 546 8.51 21.92 8.22
C VAL A 546 9.61 21.19 8.95
N SER A 547 10.85 21.62 8.76
CA SER A 547 12.02 21.08 9.43
C SER A 547 12.75 22.10 10.27
N TRP A 548 13.47 21.60 11.29
CA TRP A 548 14.39 22.34 12.16
C TRP A 548 15.71 21.60 12.21
N GLN A 549 16.81 22.31 11.85
CA GLN A 549 18.20 21.81 11.84
C GLN A 549 19.08 22.60 12.80
#